data_31a17b5a5ba1f43ccd5e4199335aa41b
#
_entry.id   31a17b5a5ba1f43ccd5e4199335aa41b
#
_cell.length_a   1.000
_cell.length_b   1.000
_cell.length_c   1.000
_cell.angle_alpha   90.00
_cell.angle_beta   90.00
_cell.angle_gamma   90.00
#
_symmetry.space_group_name_H-M   'P 1'
#
loop_
_entity.id
_entity.type
_entity.pdbx_description
1 polymer ?
#
loop_
_entity_poly.entity_id
_entity_poly.type
_entity_poly.pdbx_seq_one_letter_code
_entity_poly.pdbx_strand_id
1 'polypeptide(L)'
;MLKASRVLLRVAAIVGTVFGALILACVPVFFVIGFSPTIHDMLVKAMNDGTIQTNTHDLSFETIVFFLQAMFIVLGVTLLIVGACCVVNAVIAVKTREEPTRGRYIACIVTGALSTDFSIIAAIFGLICLKRAERQNNTIE
;
A
#
# COMPACT_ATOMS: atom_id res chain seq x y z
N MET A 1 -26.23 4.14 12.34
CA MET A 1 -24.78 4.43 12.28
C MET A 1 -23.90 3.17 12.27
N LEU A 2 -24.10 2.17 13.11
CA LEU A 2 -23.35 0.89 13.05
C LEU A 2 -23.43 0.16 11.69
N LYS A 3 -24.57 0.23 11.00
CA LYS A 3 -24.73 -0.35 9.65
C LYS A 3 -23.82 0.35 8.62
N ALA A 4 -23.71 1.68 8.68
CA ALA A 4 -22.86 2.45 7.78
C ALA A 4 -21.36 2.14 7.98
N SER A 5 -20.89 2.04 9.24
CA SER A 5 -19.52 1.64 9.55
C SER A 5 -19.19 0.23 9.01
N ARG A 6 -20.10 -0.73 9.13
CA ARG A 6 -19.92 -2.09 8.59
C ARG A 6 -19.85 -2.12 7.06
N VAL A 7 -20.64 -1.28 6.39
CA VAL A 7 -20.60 -1.17 4.91
C VAL A 7 -19.27 -0.55 4.48
N LEU A 8 -18.84 0.54 5.12
CA LEU A 8 -17.55 1.17 4.82
C LEU A 8 -16.36 0.24 5.05
N LEU A 9 -16.36 -0.54 6.15
CA LEU A 9 -15.32 -1.56 6.39
C LEU A 9 -15.31 -2.65 5.32
N ARG A 10 -16.48 -3.03 4.80
CA ARG A 10 -16.59 -4.00 3.69
C ARG A 10 -15.99 -3.44 2.41
N VAL A 11 -16.32 -2.20 2.07
CA VAL A 11 -15.76 -1.53 0.89
C VAL A 11 -14.24 -1.37 1.05
N ALA A 12 -13.76 -0.93 2.22
CA ALA A 12 -12.34 -0.81 2.50
C ALA A 12 -11.60 -2.16 2.38
N ALA A 13 -12.20 -3.26 2.84
CA ALA A 13 -11.62 -4.60 2.70
C ALA A 13 -11.52 -5.03 1.23
N ILE A 14 -12.58 -4.84 0.44
CA ILE A 14 -12.59 -5.20 -0.99
C ILE A 14 -11.55 -4.36 -1.75
N VAL A 15 -11.59 -3.04 -1.57
CA VAL A 15 -10.65 -2.12 -2.23
C VAL A 15 -9.22 -2.45 -1.82
N GLY A 16 -8.94 -2.62 -0.52
CA GLY A 16 -7.60 -2.97 -0.02
C GLY A 16 -7.10 -4.31 -0.58
N THR A 17 -7.96 -5.33 -0.72
CA THR A 17 -7.58 -6.62 -1.30
C THR A 17 -7.25 -6.49 -2.78
N VAL A 18 -8.09 -5.79 -3.56
CA VAL A 18 -7.88 -5.62 -5.00
C VAL A 18 -6.62 -4.80 -5.27
N PHE A 19 -6.46 -3.65 -4.61
CA PHE A 19 -5.26 -2.81 -4.76
C PHE A 19 -4.01 -3.52 -4.26
N GLY A 20 -4.06 -4.19 -3.12
CA GLY A 20 -2.95 -4.97 -2.59
C GLY A 20 -2.50 -6.06 -3.55
N ALA A 21 -3.44 -6.80 -4.15
CA ALA A 21 -3.15 -7.84 -5.14
C ALA A 21 -2.52 -7.26 -6.41
N LEU A 22 -3.05 -6.13 -6.93
CA LEU A 22 -2.49 -5.46 -8.10
C LEU A 22 -1.06 -4.95 -7.85
N ILE A 23 -0.84 -4.30 -6.71
CA ILE A 23 0.49 -3.82 -6.32
C ILE A 23 1.47 -4.99 -6.21
N LEU A 24 1.09 -6.08 -5.52
CA LEU A 24 1.95 -7.26 -5.38
C LEU A 24 2.23 -7.96 -6.71
N ALA A 25 1.27 -7.95 -7.65
CA ALA A 25 1.48 -8.48 -9.00
C ALA A 25 2.49 -7.65 -9.81
N CYS A 26 2.63 -6.34 -9.55
CA CYS A 26 3.63 -5.50 -10.19
C CYS A 26 5.04 -5.68 -9.62
N VAL A 27 5.19 -6.09 -8.36
CA VAL A 27 6.49 -6.23 -7.67
C VAL A 27 7.51 -7.06 -8.45
N PRO A 28 7.17 -8.27 -9.00
CA PRO A 28 8.13 -9.06 -9.76
C PRO A 28 8.68 -8.34 -10.98
N VAL A 29 7.88 -7.50 -11.63
CA VAL A 29 8.31 -6.73 -12.82
C VAL A 29 9.42 -5.76 -12.45
N PHE A 30 9.28 -5.04 -11.33
CA PHE A 30 10.31 -4.11 -10.85
C PHE A 30 11.61 -4.81 -10.46
N PHE A 31 11.51 -5.99 -9.84
CA PHE A 31 12.69 -6.79 -9.52
C PHE A 31 13.36 -7.36 -10.76
N VAL A 32 12.59 -7.83 -11.75
CA VAL A 32 13.17 -8.29 -13.02
C VAL A 32 13.92 -7.16 -13.72
N ILE A 33 13.35 -5.96 -13.79
CA ILE A 33 14.04 -4.80 -14.39
C ILE A 33 15.29 -4.44 -13.58
N GLY A 34 15.19 -4.43 -12.25
CA GLY A 34 16.29 -4.04 -11.36
C GLY A 34 17.47 -5.02 -11.35
N PHE A 35 17.21 -6.33 -11.50
CA PHE A 35 18.26 -7.37 -11.38
C PHE A 35 18.68 -7.98 -12.72
N SER A 36 18.02 -7.68 -13.84
CA SER A 36 18.33 -8.30 -15.13
C SER A 36 19.59 -7.69 -15.77
N PRO A 37 20.66 -8.48 -15.97
CA PRO A 37 21.84 -8.01 -16.70
C PRO A 37 21.53 -7.72 -18.16
N THR A 38 20.61 -8.46 -18.77
CA THR A 38 20.19 -8.23 -20.16
C THR A 38 19.56 -6.87 -20.35
N ILE A 39 18.71 -6.42 -19.41
CA ILE A 39 18.11 -5.08 -19.44
C ILE A 39 19.18 -4.02 -19.22
N HIS A 40 20.14 -4.28 -18.32
CA HIS A 40 21.30 -3.40 -18.13
C HIS A 40 22.04 -3.15 -19.44
N ASP A 41 22.46 -4.22 -20.11
CA ASP A 41 23.23 -4.15 -21.37
C ASP A 41 22.42 -3.47 -22.49
N MET A 42 21.11 -3.74 -22.58
CA MET A 42 20.24 -3.09 -23.54
C MET A 42 20.11 -1.58 -23.30
N LEU A 43 20.01 -1.15 -22.04
CA LEU A 43 19.92 0.28 -21.68
C LEU A 43 21.24 1.00 -21.95
N VAL A 44 22.39 0.40 -21.57
CA VAL A 44 23.70 0.96 -21.85
C VAL A 44 23.93 1.10 -23.37
N LYS A 45 23.54 0.08 -24.15
CA LYS A 45 23.61 0.13 -25.60
C LYS A 45 22.72 1.23 -26.20
N ALA A 46 21.47 1.34 -25.74
CA ALA A 46 20.54 2.37 -26.20
C ALA A 46 21.01 3.80 -25.90
N MET A 47 21.74 3.99 -24.80
CA MET A 47 22.37 5.26 -24.48
C MET A 47 23.58 5.53 -25.36
N ASN A 48 24.43 4.52 -25.63
CA ASN A 48 25.60 4.65 -26.52
C ASN A 48 25.18 4.92 -27.96
N ASP A 49 24.11 4.30 -28.44
CA ASP A 49 23.55 4.50 -29.79
C ASP A 49 22.78 5.83 -29.94
N GLY A 50 22.70 6.64 -28.88
CA GLY A 50 21.98 7.92 -28.88
C GLY A 50 20.45 7.83 -28.94
N THR A 51 19.90 6.62 -28.80
CA THR A 51 18.44 6.40 -28.78
C THR A 51 17.82 7.00 -27.52
N ILE A 52 18.55 7.01 -26.41
CA ILE A 52 18.19 7.67 -25.15
C ILE A 52 19.20 8.79 -24.93
N GLN A 53 18.72 10.04 -24.97
CA GLN A 53 19.57 11.20 -24.71
C GLN A 53 19.52 11.53 -23.21
N THR A 54 20.70 11.62 -22.59
CA THR A 54 20.86 12.08 -21.20
C THR A 54 21.68 13.36 -21.19
N ASN A 55 21.22 14.36 -20.45
CA ASN A 55 21.90 15.65 -20.31
C ASN A 55 23.04 15.64 -19.27
N THR A 56 23.51 14.50 -18.86
CA THR A 56 24.55 14.37 -17.84
C THR A 56 25.92 14.22 -18.52
N HIS A 57 26.66 15.32 -18.55
CA HIS A 57 27.99 15.37 -19.18
C HIS A 57 29.13 14.67 -18.40
N ASP A 58 28.91 14.41 -17.07
CA ASP A 58 30.00 13.97 -16.17
C ASP A 58 29.90 12.53 -15.66
N LEU A 59 28.84 11.79 -15.99
CA LEU A 59 28.63 10.42 -15.51
C LEU A 59 28.70 9.41 -16.67
N SER A 60 29.38 8.28 -16.45
CA SER A 60 29.37 7.18 -17.43
C SER A 60 27.95 6.61 -17.57
N PHE A 61 27.57 6.16 -18.76
CA PHE A 61 26.26 5.55 -19.00
C PHE A 61 26.02 4.32 -18.12
N GLU A 62 27.05 3.52 -17.83
CA GLU A 62 26.95 2.40 -16.89
C GLU A 62 26.53 2.85 -15.49
N THR A 63 27.08 3.95 -15.00
CA THR A 63 26.73 4.51 -13.70
C THR A 63 25.28 4.96 -13.67
N ILE A 64 24.80 5.60 -14.74
CA ILE A 64 23.41 6.05 -14.84
C ILE A 64 22.44 4.86 -14.83
N VAL A 65 22.74 3.82 -15.61
CA VAL A 65 21.92 2.60 -15.65
C VAL A 65 21.93 1.87 -14.32
N PHE A 66 23.05 1.82 -13.62
CA PHE A 66 23.14 1.26 -12.29
C PHE A 66 22.23 1.99 -11.28
N PHE A 67 22.26 3.33 -11.27
CA PHE A 67 21.37 4.12 -10.43
C PHE A 67 19.89 3.89 -10.77
N LEU A 68 19.57 3.83 -12.06
CA LEU A 68 18.21 3.57 -12.52
C LEU A 68 17.71 2.19 -12.02
N GLN A 69 18.53 1.16 -12.17
CA GLN A 69 18.20 -0.18 -11.67
C GLN A 69 18.06 -0.22 -10.14
N ALA A 70 18.95 0.46 -9.42
CA ALA A 70 18.83 0.60 -7.97
C ALA A 70 17.51 1.27 -7.56
N MET A 71 17.07 2.30 -8.28
CA MET A 71 15.77 2.93 -8.05
C MET A 71 14.60 1.95 -8.28
N PHE A 72 14.65 1.10 -9.30
CA PHE A 72 13.63 0.08 -9.54
C PHE A 72 13.56 -0.95 -8.41
N ILE A 73 14.72 -1.36 -7.86
CA ILE A 73 14.77 -2.27 -6.72
C ILE A 73 14.13 -1.62 -5.48
N VAL A 74 14.51 -0.38 -5.16
CA VAL A 74 13.94 0.36 -4.03
C VAL A 74 12.43 0.52 -4.19
N LEU A 75 11.97 0.85 -5.40
CA LEU A 75 10.55 0.98 -5.69
C LEU A 75 9.84 -0.37 -5.54
N GLY A 76 10.43 -1.47 -6.03
CA GLY A 76 9.91 -2.82 -5.86
C GLY A 76 9.75 -3.22 -4.38
N VAL A 77 10.74 -2.93 -3.53
CA VAL A 77 10.69 -3.16 -2.09
C VAL A 77 9.59 -2.31 -1.44
N THR A 78 9.48 -1.04 -1.82
CA THR A 78 8.45 -0.14 -1.31
C THR A 78 7.05 -0.64 -1.66
N LEU A 79 6.83 -1.04 -2.91
CA LEU A 79 5.56 -1.61 -3.38
C LEU A 79 5.22 -2.92 -2.66
N LEU A 80 6.22 -3.76 -2.37
CA LEU A 80 6.02 -4.99 -1.61
C LEU A 80 5.51 -4.70 -0.20
N ILE A 81 6.11 -3.74 0.49
CA ILE A 81 5.70 -3.32 1.84
C ILE A 81 4.27 -2.75 1.81
N VAL A 82 4.00 -1.82 0.88
CA VAL A 82 2.67 -1.21 0.74
C VAL A 82 1.61 -2.25 0.39
N GLY A 83 1.89 -3.14 -0.55
CA GLY A 83 0.98 -4.23 -0.93
C GLY A 83 0.67 -5.17 0.24
N ALA A 84 1.69 -5.56 1.01
CA ALA A 84 1.50 -6.36 2.22
C ALA A 84 0.65 -5.62 3.27
N CYS A 85 0.90 -4.33 3.50
CA CYS A 85 0.09 -3.50 4.40
C CYS A 85 -1.37 -3.42 3.95
N CYS A 86 -1.63 -3.29 2.64
CA CYS A 86 -3.01 -3.29 2.11
C CYS A 86 -3.75 -4.59 2.41
N VAL A 87 -3.09 -5.74 2.22
CA VAL A 87 -3.68 -7.06 2.50
C VAL A 87 -3.94 -7.22 4.01
N VAL A 88 -2.97 -6.88 4.86
CA VAL A 88 -3.13 -6.94 6.33
C VAL A 88 -4.28 -6.04 6.78
N ASN A 89 -4.37 -4.82 6.26
CA ASN A 89 -5.46 -3.90 6.57
C ASN A 89 -6.83 -4.46 6.14
N ALA A 90 -6.92 -5.09 4.97
CA ALA A 90 -8.15 -5.73 4.51
C ALA A 90 -8.59 -6.86 5.47
N VAL A 91 -7.66 -7.71 5.93
CA VAL A 91 -7.95 -8.77 6.91
C VAL A 91 -8.42 -8.19 8.24
N ILE A 92 -7.76 -7.13 8.74
CA ILE A 92 -8.16 -6.45 9.98
C ILE A 92 -9.56 -5.83 9.82
N ALA A 93 -9.85 -5.21 8.68
CA ALA A 93 -11.17 -4.63 8.40
C ALA A 93 -12.29 -5.68 8.41
N VAL A 94 -12.06 -6.87 7.83
CA VAL A 94 -13.01 -7.99 7.89
C VAL A 94 -13.24 -8.44 9.34
N LYS A 95 -12.17 -8.68 10.10
CA LYS A 95 -12.27 -9.10 11.51
C LYS A 95 -12.93 -8.04 12.39
N THR A 96 -12.67 -6.75 12.15
CA THR A 96 -13.30 -5.65 12.88
C THR A 96 -14.81 -5.58 12.60
N ARG A 97 -15.24 -5.95 11.40
CA ARG A 97 -16.65 -6.04 11.04
C ARG A 97 -17.37 -7.15 11.81
N GLU A 98 -16.72 -8.29 12.02
CA GLU A 98 -17.28 -9.44 12.74
C GLU A 98 -17.37 -9.16 14.23
N GLU A 99 -16.30 -8.67 14.83
CA GLU A 99 -16.19 -8.36 16.24
C GLU A 99 -15.67 -6.94 16.44
N PRO A 100 -16.54 -5.95 16.58
CA PRO A 100 -16.15 -4.55 16.73
C PRO A 100 -15.58 -4.29 18.14
N THR A 101 -14.26 -4.25 18.26
CA THR A 101 -13.56 -3.88 19.49
C THR A 101 -12.74 -2.60 19.29
N ARG A 102 -12.53 -1.81 20.36
CA ARG A 102 -11.72 -0.58 20.31
C ARG A 102 -10.33 -0.83 19.74
N GLY A 103 -9.66 -1.90 20.17
CA GLY A 103 -8.31 -2.24 19.70
C GLY A 103 -8.26 -2.51 18.20
N ARG A 104 -9.25 -3.18 17.63
CA ARG A 104 -9.33 -3.47 16.20
C ARG A 104 -9.58 -2.22 15.37
N TYR A 105 -10.41 -1.27 15.85
CA TYR A 105 -10.59 0.00 15.16
C TYR A 105 -9.29 0.83 15.14
N ILE A 106 -8.54 0.85 16.26
CA ILE A 106 -7.23 1.51 16.31
C ILE A 106 -6.25 0.84 15.35
N ALA A 107 -6.22 -0.49 15.31
CA ALA A 107 -5.40 -1.23 14.35
C ALA A 107 -5.76 -0.88 12.89
N CYS A 108 -7.06 -0.76 12.55
CA CYS A 108 -7.51 -0.30 11.24
C CYS A 108 -7.03 1.13 10.90
N ILE A 109 -6.97 2.03 11.88
CA ILE A 109 -6.47 3.38 11.66
C ILE A 109 -4.97 3.35 11.35
N VAL A 110 -4.19 2.61 12.15
CA VAL A 110 -2.74 2.53 11.99
C VAL A 110 -2.36 1.87 10.66
N THR A 111 -2.96 0.73 10.33
CA THR A 111 -2.69 0.03 9.06
C THR A 111 -3.29 0.78 7.87
N GLY A 112 -4.40 1.47 8.04
CA GLY A 112 -5.03 2.30 7.02
C GLY A 112 -4.20 3.52 6.65
N ALA A 113 -3.49 4.12 7.59
CA ALA A 113 -2.57 5.23 7.32
C ALA A 113 -1.42 4.84 6.37
N LEU A 114 -1.08 3.54 6.32
CA LEU A 114 -0.04 3.00 5.44
C LEU A 114 -0.60 2.46 4.11
N SER A 115 -1.92 2.30 3.98
CA SER A 115 -2.50 1.61 2.82
C SER A 115 -3.60 2.38 2.09
N THR A 116 -4.66 2.79 2.79
CA THR A 116 -5.82 3.48 2.15
C THR A 116 -6.56 4.37 3.14
N ASP A 117 -6.90 5.58 2.75
CA ASP A 117 -7.63 6.56 3.58
C ASP A 117 -9.05 6.09 3.94
N PHE A 118 -9.67 5.22 3.15
CA PHE A 118 -11.03 4.71 3.39
C PHE A 118 -11.16 3.91 4.68
N SER A 119 -10.16 3.15 5.08
CA SER A 119 -10.19 2.38 6.31
C SER A 119 -10.09 3.26 7.55
N ILE A 120 -9.39 4.39 7.45
CA ILE A 120 -9.28 5.39 8.52
C ILE A 120 -10.66 5.99 8.80
N ILE A 121 -11.35 6.45 7.75
CA ILE A 121 -12.68 7.05 7.85
C ILE A 121 -13.67 6.04 8.48
N ALA A 122 -13.66 4.80 7.97
CA ALA A 122 -14.53 3.74 8.48
C ALA A 122 -14.27 3.43 9.97
N ALA A 123 -13.00 3.41 10.39
CA ALA A 123 -12.60 3.13 11.76
C ALA A 123 -12.92 4.28 12.72
N ILE A 124 -12.74 5.54 12.31
CA ILE A 124 -13.13 6.72 13.10
C ILE A 124 -14.65 6.70 13.34
N PHE A 125 -15.44 6.47 12.28
CA PHE A 125 -16.90 6.34 12.43
C PHE A 125 -17.28 5.19 13.39
N GLY A 126 -16.59 4.07 13.32
CA GLY A 126 -16.79 2.92 14.20
C GLY A 126 -16.50 3.26 15.67
N LEU A 127 -15.39 3.95 15.96
CA LEU A 127 -15.01 4.39 17.30
C LEU A 127 -16.01 5.38 17.90
N ILE A 128 -16.51 6.33 17.10
CA ILE A 128 -17.52 7.30 17.54
C ILE A 128 -18.82 6.57 17.91
N CYS A 129 -19.23 5.58 17.13
CA CYS A 129 -20.41 4.78 17.39
C CYS A 129 -20.27 3.94 18.67
N LEU A 130 -19.11 3.34 18.90
CA LEU A 130 -18.80 2.57 20.11
C LEU A 130 -18.86 3.44 21.36
N LYS A 131 -18.23 4.62 21.32
CA LYS A 131 -18.22 5.57 22.43
C LYS A 131 -19.63 6.10 22.78
N ARG A 132 -20.50 6.28 21.77
CA ARG A 132 -21.92 6.65 22.01
C ARG A 132 -22.70 5.52 22.66
N ALA A 133 -22.50 4.27 22.22
CA ALA A 133 -23.18 3.12 22.81
C ALA A 133 -22.78 2.91 24.28
N GLU A 134 -21.49 3.06 24.62
CA GLU A 134 -21.01 2.99 26.01
C GLU A 134 -21.63 4.09 26.89
N ARG A 135 -21.74 5.32 26.40
CA ARG A 135 -22.38 6.41 27.16
C ARG A 135 -23.86 6.17 27.41
N GLN A 136 -24.58 5.57 26.47
CA GLN A 136 -26.00 5.25 26.65
C GLN A 136 -26.20 4.15 27.69
N ASN A 137 -25.34 3.14 27.74
CA ASN A 137 -25.42 2.09 28.78
C ASN A 137 -25.14 2.64 30.20
N ASN A 138 -24.16 3.54 30.34
CA ASN A 138 -23.83 4.15 31.65
C ASN A 138 -24.86 5.19 32.14
N THR A 139 -25.84 5.56 31.32
CA THR A 139 -26.92 6.52 31.71
C THR A 139 -28.17 5.79 32.17
N ILE A 140 -28.21 4.46 32.02
CA ILE A 140 -29.37 3.59 32.38
C ILE A 140 -29.13 2.87 33.74
N GLU A 141 -27.89 2.89 34.24
CA GLU A 141 -27.57 2.50 35.63
C GLU A 141 -27.67 3.70 36.59
#